data_aa589f31bcfcc73f791c53f61f656b4c
#
_entry.id   aa589f31bcfcc73f791c53f61f656b4c
#
_cell.length_a   1.000
_cell.length_b   1.000
_cell.length_c   1.000
_cell.angle_alpha   90.00
_cell.angle_beta   90.00
_cell.angle_gamma   90.00
#
_symmetry.space_group_name_H-M   'P 1'
#
loop_
_entity.id
_entity.type
_entity.pdbx_description
1 polymer ?
#
loop_
_entity_poly.entity_id
_entity_poly.type
_entity_poly.pdbx_seq_one_letter_code
_entity_poly.pdbx_strand_id
1 'polypeptide(L)'
;KHSSFVGSPIHIKRMFMNILSNAVKYNKDNGKIILSYKEETMDEDHVVLTFRCEDTGIGMSEEFQQKIFEPFAQESETARTLYGGTGLGLPIVKNILDKMNGQISFTSKQGKGSVFEIRMPLLVNHEAVLEEEQPEEEVSGVLTGKKILVAEDNELNMEVAKFILESAGATVVLVENGERCVKEFRASEEGEFDAVLMDIMMPIMDGLEATACIRALEREDAMTVPIIAMTAKAFVDDRQKSFAAGMNEHLAK
;
A
#
# COMPACT_ATOMS: atom_id res chain seq x y z
N LYS A 1 -7.68 -14.52 20.88
CA LYS A 1 -7.60 -13.66 19.70
C LYS A 1 -8.03 -14.46 18.49
N HIS A 2 -8.92 -13.90 17.70
CA HIS A 2 -9.47 -14.57 16.53
C HIS A 2 -8.63 -14.21 15.29
N SER A 3 -8.46 -15.18 14.40
CA SER A 3 -7.65 -15.01 13.18
C SER A 3 -8.47 -14.60 11.96
N SER A 4 -9.79 -14.79 11.98
CA SER A 4 -10.66 -14.51 10.84
C SER A 4 -11.97 -13.85 11.24
N PHE A 5 -12.40 -12.86 10.44
CA PHE A 5 -13.61 -12.08 10.66
C PHE A 5 -14.41 -11.97 9.36
N VAL A 6 -15.72 -11.87 9.49
CA VAL A 6 -16.62 -11.61 8.37
C VAL A 6 -16.66 -10.10 8.13
N GLY A 7 -16.32 -9.67 6.92
CA GLY A 7 -16.33 -8.27 6.55
C GLY A 7 -15.90 -8.03 5.11
N SER A 8 -15.78 -6.75 4.72
CA SER A 8 -15.27 -6.36 3.42
C SER A 8 -13.79 -5.95 3.53
N PRO A 9 -12.84 -6.78 3.08
CA PRO A 9 -11.42 -6.45 3.16
C PRO A 9 -11.08 -5.13 2.45
N ILE A 10 -11.74 -4.85 1.33
CA ILE A 10 -11.53 -3.63 0.54
C ILE A 10 -11.92 -2.38 1.34
N HIS A 11 -13.05 -2.41 2.03
CA HIS A 11 -13.50 -1.28 2.84
C HIS A 11 -12.61 -1.07 4.06
N ILE A 12 -12.22 -2.16 4.73
CA ILE A 12 -11.33 -2.12 5.89
C ILE A 12 -9.94 -1.59 5.48
N LYS A 13 -9.36 -2.11 4.40
CA LYS A 13 -8.10 -1.61 3.83
C LYS A 13 -8.19 -0.12 3.50
N ARG A 14 -9.24 0.30 2.79
CA ARG A 14 -9.44 1.71 2.42
C ARG A 14 -9.52 2.63 3.63
N MET A 15 -10.19 2.19 4.69
CA MET A 15 -10.33 2.95 5.92
C MET A 15 -8.98 3.13 6.62
N PHE A 16 -8.21 2.05 6.80
CA PHE A 16 -6.87 2.13 7.40
C PHE A 16 -5.92 2.96 6.55
N MET A 17 -5.91 2.79 5.24
CA MET A 17 -5.07 3.57 4.35
C MET A 17 -5.36 5.07 4.41
N ASN A 18 -6.62 5.49 4.56
CA ASN A 18 -6.95 6.90 4.74
C ASN A 18 -6.39 7.48 6.06
N ILE A 19 -6.44 6.72 7.15
CA ILE A 19 -5.88 7.16 8.44
C ILE A 19 -4.35 7.20 8.37
N LEU A 20 -3.72 6.14 7.86
CA LEU A 20 -2.26 6.02 7.76
C LEU A 20 -1.67 7.08 6.83
N SER A 21 -2.26 7.27 5.65
CA SER A 21 -1.78 8.29 4.71
C SER A 21 -1.87 9.70 5.30
N ASN A 22 -2.91 9.99 6.09
CA ASN A 22 -2.98 11.26 6.82
C ASN A 22 -1.89 11.36 7.88
N ALA A 23 -1.64 10.31 8.65
CA ALA A 23 -0.59 10.30 9.68
C ALA A 23 0.81 10.50 9.08
N VAL A 24 1.09 9.95 7.90
CA VAL A 24 2.35 10.17 7.17
C VAL A 24 2.40 11.58 6.61
N LYS A 25 1.38 11.98 5.87
CA LYS A 25 1.30 13.22 5.11
C LYS A 25 1.40 14.48 5.98
N TYR A 26 0.76 14.46 7.15
CA TYR A 26 0.74 15.58 8.08
C TYR A 26 1.72 15.42 9.23
N ASN A 27 2.67 14.49 9.12
CA ASN A 27 3.73 14.37 10.09
C ASN A 27 4.82 15.43 9.85
N LYS A 28 5.69 15.59 10.80
CA LYS A 28 6.90 16.41 10.71
C LYS A 28 8.11 15.55 10.40
N ASP A 29 9.17 16.14 9.89
CA ASP A 29 10.46 15.48 9.70
C ASP A 29 10.93 14.81 10.99
N ASN A 30 11.36 13.56 10.89
CA ASN A 30 11.72 12.71 12.03
C ASN A 30 10.58 12.49 13.05
N GLY A 31 9.32 12.67 12.62
CA GLY A 31 8.14 12.35 13.42
C GLY A 31 7.96 10.84 13.59
N LYS A 32 7.04 10.47 14.49
CA LYS A 32 6.70 9.08 14.77
C LYS A 32 5.24 8.82 14.47
N ILE A 33 4.95 7.59 14.06
CA ILE A 33 3.60 7.05 13.95
C ILE A 33 3.57 5.77 14.77
N ILE A 34 2.62 5.67 15.68
CA ILE A 34 2.44 4.50 16.54
C ILE A 34 1.10 3.89 16.20
N LEU A 35 1.11 2.62 15.81
CA LEU A 35 -0.08 1.85 15.53
C LEU A 35 -0.27 0.83 16.64
N SER A 36 -1.49 0.69 17.11
CA SER A 36 -1.87 -0.35 18.05
C SER A 36 -3.28 -0.84 17.76
N TYR A 37 -3.55 -2.08 18.09
CA TYR A 37 -4.89 -2.64 18.03
C TYR A 37 -5.19 -3.44 19.29
N LYS A 38 -6.47 -3.49 19.63
CA LYS A 38 -7.00 -4.27 20.73
C LYS A 38 -8.28 -4.97 20.29
N GLU A 39 -8.40 -6.24 20.65
CA GLU A 39 -9.59 -7.03 20.45
C GLU A 39 -10.30 -7.23 21.80
N GLU A 40 -11.60 -6.96 21.85
CA GLU A 40 -12.47 -7.17 22.99
C GLU A 40 -13.61 -8.09 22.58
N THR A 41 -13.75 -9.24 23.22
CA THR A 41 -14.85 -10.18 22.98
C THR A 41 -16.15 -9.59 23.51
N MET A 42 -17.19 -9.55 22.69
CA MET A 42 -18.54 -9.14 23.10
C MET A 42 -19.40 -10.36 23.50
N ASP A 43 -19.39 -11.38 22.66
CA ASP A 43 -20.08 -12.65 22.84
C ASP A 43 -19.33 -13.77 22.06
N GLU A 44 -19.96 -14.94 21.89
CA GLU A 44 -19.33 -16.08 21.18
C GLU A 44 -19.01 -15.78 19.73
N ASP A 45 -19.82 -14.95 19.07
CA ASP A 45 -19.72 -14.68 17.64
C ASP A 45 -19.16 -13.29 17.31
N HIS A 46 -19.12 -12.37 18.29
CA HIS A 46 -18.79 -10.98 18.02
C HIS A 46 -17.61 -10.47 18.87
N VAL A 47 -16.79 -9.67 18.23
CA VAL A 47 -15.70 -8.93 18.86
C VAL A 47 -15.77 -7.45 18.49
N VAL A 48 -15.20 -6.60 19.33
CA VAL A 48 -14.88 -5.22 18.96
C VAL A 48 -13.39 -5.12 18.72
N LEU A 49 -13.01 -4.79 17.48
CA LEU A 49 -11.66 -4.43 17.16
C LEU A 49 -11.48 -2.92 17.33
N THR A 50 -10.57 -2.52 18.20
CA THR A 50 -10.15 -1.14 18.37
C THR A 50 -8.80 -0.95 17.72
N PHE A 51 -8.72 -0.10 16.69
CA PHE A 51 -7.50 0.32 16.04
C PHE A 51 -7.17 1.75 16.43
N ARG A 52 -5.92 2.00 16.82
CA ARG A 52 -5.43 3.31 17.23
C ARG A 52 -4.19 3.68 16.42
N CYS A 53 -4.23 4.87 15.80
CA CYS A 53 -3.12 5.50 15.09
C CYS A 53 -2.79 6.81 15.78
N GLU A 54 -1.56 6.94 16.26
CA GLU A 54 -1.04 8.14 16.90
C GLU A 54 0.13 8.69 16.08
N ASP A 55 0.09 9.97 15.72
CA ASP A 55 1.16 10.67 15.03
C ASP A 55 1.69 11.84 15.86
N THR A 56 2.92 12.24 15.60
CA THR A 56 3.57 13.40 16.22
C THR A 56 3.60 14.62 15.29
N GLY A 57 2.69 14.66 14.32
CA GLY A 57 2.64 15.66 13.26
C GLY A 57 2.24 17.07 13.68
N ILE A 58 1.74 17.82 12.70
CA ILE A 58 1.35 19.22 12.89
C ILE A 58 0.09 19.39 13.77
N GLY A 59 -0.69 18.31 13.95
CA GLY A 59 -1.98 18.38 14.63
C GLY A 59 -3.00 19.24 13.89
N MET A 60 -4.10 19.59 14.54
CA MET A 60 -5.23 20.31 13.95
C MET A 60 -5.68 21.45 14.86
N SER A 61 -6.09 22.58 14.26
CA SER A 61 -6.73 23.70 14.96
C SER A 61 -8.11 23.31 15.50
N GLU A 62 -8.58 23.94 16.56
CA GLU A 62 -9.89 23.71 17.14
C GLU A 62 -11.03 23.95 16.13
N GLU A 63 -10.88 24.95 15.28
CA GLU A 63 -11.83 25.27 14.22
C GLU A 63 -11.93 24.13 13.19
N PHE A 64 -10.82 23.57 12.76
CA PHE A 64 -10.79 22.48 11.78
C PHE A 64 -11.33 21.18 12.37
N GLN A 65 -11.07 20.91 13.65
CA GLN A 65 -11.59 19.73 14.35
C GLN A 65 -13.12 19.62 14.32
N GLN A 66 -13.84 20.75 14.24
CA GLN A 66 -15.31 20.75 14.17
C GLN A 66 -15.85 20.24 12.84
N LYS A 67 -15.08 20.35 11.76
CA LYS A 67 -15.49 20.02 10.39
C LYS A 67 -14.67 18.91 9.72
N ILE A 68 -13.81 18.22 10.47
CA ILE A 68 -12.88 17.23 9.94
C ILE A 68 -13.54 16.07 9.18
N PHE A 69 -14.81 15.76 9.47
CA PHE A 69 -15.60 14.73 8.79
C PHE A 69 -16.52 15.28 7.69
N GLU A 70 -16.50 16.58 7.45
CA GLU A 70 -17.25 17.17 6.34
C GLU A 70 -16.54 16.94 5.01
N PRO A 71 -17.25 16.63 3.93
CA PRO A 71 -16.66 16.48 2.61
C PRO A 71 -15.92 17.76 2.17
N PHE A 72 -14.73 17.57 1.59
CA PHE A 72 -13.86 18.65 1.09
C PHE A 72 -13.30 19.59 2.16
N ALA A 73 -13.50 19.32 3.45
CA ALA A 73 -12.91 20.09 4.52
C ALA A 73 -11.37 19.98 4.51
N GLN A 74 -10.72 21.14 4.61
CA GLN A 74 -9.26 21.26 4.70
C GLN A 74 -8.92 22.40 5.64
N GLU A 75 -7.79 22.30 6.35
CA GLU A 75 -7.43 23.28 7.38
C GLU A 75 -7.09 24.66 6.82
N SER A 76 -6.42 24.73 5.65
CA SER A 76 -6.11 25.98 4.96
C SER A 76 -5.83 25.76 3.48
N GLU A 77 -5.92 26.83 2.65
CA GLU A 77 -5.48 26.79 1.25
C GLU A 77 -3.99 26.49 1.11
N THR A 78 -3.18 26.91 2.07
CA THR A 78 -1.74 26.62 2.14
C THR A 78 -1.49 25.15 2.38
N ALA A 79 -2.26 24.49 3.26
CA ALA A 79 -2.19 23.04 3.47
C ALA A 79 -2.61 22.27 2.20
N ARG A 80 -3.57 22.80 1.45
CA ARG A 80 -3.99 22.25 0.15
C ARG A 80 -2.85 22.26 -0.88
N THR A 81 -2.09 23.35 -0.92
CA THR A 81 -1.01 23.55 -1.88
C THR A 81 0.24 22.74 -1.51
N LEU A 82 0.58 22.66 -0.21
CA LEU A 82 1.78 21.97 0.27
C LEU A 82 1.63 20.45 0.33
N TYR A 83 0.47 19.97 0.76
CA TYR A 83 0.28 18.55 1.03
C TYR A 83 -0.67 17.87 0.04
N GLY A 84 -1.40 18.60 -0.81
CA GLY A 84 -2.40 18.06 -1.72
C GLY A 84 -3.57 17.38 -0.97
N GLY A 85 -4.50 16.79 -1.69
CA GLY A 85 -5.59 16.00 -1.11
C GLY A 85 -6.96 16.56 -1.43
N THR A 86 -7.96 15.67 -1.42
CA THR A 86 -9.33 15.99 -1.82
C THR A 86 -10.23 16.40 -0.65
N GLY A 87 -9.79 16.21 0.61
CA GLY A 87 -10.64 16.35 1.79
C GLY A 87 -11.76 15.31 1.90
N LEU A 88 -11.60 14.17 1.20
CA LEU A 88 -12.61 13.09 1.19
C LEU A 88 -12.22 11.90 2.06
N GLY A 89 -10.96 11.79 2.50
CA GLY A 89 -10.46 10.61 3.22
C GLY A 89 -11.22 10.31 4.50
N LEU A 90 -11.32 11.25 5.42
CA LEU A 90 -12.01 11.06 6.71
C LEU A 90 -13.55 10.95 6.57
N PRO A 91 -14.24 11.72 5.72
CA PRO A 91 -15.64 11.47 5.39
C PRO A 91 -15.91 10.05 4.88
N ILE A 92 -15.02 9.49 4.06
CA ILE A 92 -15.12 8.10 3.59
C ILE A 92 -14.97 7.12 4.75
N VAL A 93 -13.97 7.33 5.64
CA VAL A 93 -13.78 6.51 6.84
C VAL A 93 -15.06 6.51 7.70
N LYS A 94 -15.61 7.70 7.96
CA LYS A 94 -16.84 7.84 8.75
C LYS A 94 -18.02 7.10 8.11
N ASN A 95 -18.20 7.24 6.80
CA ASN A 95 -19.29 6.56 6.07
C ASN A 95 -19.15 5.02 6.10
N ILE A 96 -17.93 4.50 5.96
CA ILE A 96 -17.68 3.05 6.05
C ILE A 96 -18.02 2.55 7.45
N LEU A 97 -17.55 3.25 8.49
CA LEU A 97 -17.81 2.88 9.88
C LEU A 97 -19.30 2.93 10.23
N ASP A 98 -20.03 3.96 9.79
CA ASP A 98 -21.47 4.08 10.03
C ASP A 98 -22.22 2.87 9.43
N LYS A 99 -21.79 2.36 8.25
CA LYS A 99 -22.36 1.16 7.63
C LYS A 99 -21.98 -0.14 8.35
N MET A 100 -20.89 -0.14 9.08
CA MET A 100 -20.39 -1.29 9.84
C MET A 100 -20.78 -1.22 11.34
N ASN A 101 -21.65 -0.27 11.71
CA ASN A 101 -21.97 0.03 13.11
C ASN A 101 -20.73 0.33 13.98
N GLY A 102 -19.68 0.83 13.35
CA GLY A 102 -18.44 1.22 14.00
C GLY A 102 -18.44 2.68 14.42
N GLN A 103 -17.39 3.07 15.10
CA GLN A 103 -17.20 4.43 15.60
C GLN A 103 -15.77 4.91 15.30
N ILE A 104 -15.62 6.21 15.03
CA ILE A 104 -14.33 6.88 14.99
C ILE A 104 -14.33 8.02 15.99
N SER A 105 -13.27 8.12 16.76
CA SER A 105 -12.95 9.24 17.63
C SER A 105 -11.55 9.74 17.35
N PHE A 106 -11.27 10.96 17.74
CA PHE A 106 -9.93 11.52 17.62
C PHE A 106 -9.65 12.52 18.73
N THR A 107 -8.38 12.73 19.00
CA THR A 107 -7.85 13.85 19.78
C THR A 107 -6.70 14.46 19.00
N SER A 108 -6.62 15.78 18.96
CA SER A 108 -5.53 16.48 18.27
C SER A 108 -5.20 17.78 18.98
N LYS A 109 -3.94 18.16 18.90
CA LYS A 109 -3.47 19.44 19.37
C LYS A 109 -2.46 20.02 18.38
N GLN A 110 -2.71 21.22 17.91
CA GLN A 110 -1.83 21.92 16.99
C GLN A 110 -0.39 21.93 17.48
N GLY A 111 0.56 21.51 16.63
CA GLY A 111 1.98 21.38 16.92
C GLY A 111 2.39 20.12 17.70
N LYS A 112 1.43 19.28 18.11
CA LYS A 112 1.70 18.08 18.93
C LYS A 112 1.36 16.76 18.24
N GLY A 113 0.53 16.78 17.17
CA GLY A 113 0.07 15.62 16.46
C GLY A 113 -1.38 15.24 16.76
N SER A 114 -1.77 14.08 16.29
CA SER A 114 -3.15 13.58 16.40
C SER A 114 -3.19 12.11 16.79
N VAL A 115 -4.29 11.72 17.39
CA VAL A 115 -4.62 10.32 17.70
C VAL A 115 -5.99 10.04 17.10
N PHE A 116 -6.08 9.06 16.24
CA PHE A 116 -7.33 8.53 15.73
C PHE A 116 -7.59 7.14 16.32
N GLU A 117 -8.81 6.92 16.78
CA GLU A 117 -9.25 5.63 17.30
C GLU A 117 -10.51 5.18 16.58
N ILE A 118 -10.45 3.97 16.00
CA ILE A 118 -11.55 3.33 15.29
C ILE A 118 -11.99 2.11 16.08
N ARG A 119 -13.27 2.00 16.35
CA ARG A 119 -13.90 0.84 17.00
C ARG A 119 -14.87 0.18 16.03
N MET A 120 -14.66 -1.09 15.75
CA MET A 120 -15.46 -1.87 14.79
C MET A 120 -15.99 -3.13 15.47
N PRO A 121 -17.31 -3.32 15.54
CA PRO A 121 -17.87 -4.62 15.81
C PRO A 121 -17.67 -5.52 14.59
N LEU A 122 -17.14 -6.71 14.79
CA LEU A 122 -16.88 -7.69 13.74
C LEU A 122 -17.45 -9.04 14.15
N LEU A 123 -18.01 -9.77 13.19
CA LEU A 123 -18.44 -11.14 13.36
C LEU A 123 -17.22 -12.05 13.20
N VAL A 124 -17.02 -12.97 14.14
CA VAL A 124 -15.97 -13.97 14.07
C VAL A 124 -16.35 -15.00 13.00
N ASN A 125 -15.41 -15.33 12.13
CA ASN A 125 -15.61 -16.41 11.17
C ASN A 125 -15.13 -17.73 11.78
N HIS A 126 -16.07 -18.50 12.33
CA HIS A 126 -15.78 -19.82 12.92
C HIS A 126 -15.59 -20.91 11.86
N GLU A 127 -16.08 -20.69 10.63
CA GLU A 127 -15.95 -21.63 9.52
C GLU A 127 -14.64 -21.43 8.72
N ALA A 128 -13.91 -20.36 8.99
CA ALA A 128 -12.57 -20.25 8.45
C ALA A 128 -11.80 -21.44 8.99
N VAL A 129 -11.70 -22.50 8.17
CA VAL A 129 -10.61 -23.46 8.29
C VAL A 129 -9.39 -22.56 8.39
N LEU A 130 -8.72 -22.59 9.53
CA LEU A 130 -7.36 -22.08 9.61
C LEU A 130 -6.65 -22.83 8.49
N GLU A 131 -6.50 -22.24 7.31
CA GLU A 131 -5.24 -22.46 6.62
C GLU A 131 -4.27 -22.12 7.75
N GLU A 132 -3.69 -23.17 8.34
CA GLU A 132 -2.60 -23.01 9.28
C GLU A 132 -1.77 -21.95 8.62
N GLU A 133 -1.73 -20.73 9.25
CA GLU A 133 -0.66 -19.81 8.94
C GLU A 133 0.55 -20.71 9.10
N GLN A 134 1.00 -21.25 7.96
CA GLN A 134 2.31 -21.87 7.91
C GLN A 134 3.15 -20.80 8.56
N PRO A 135 3.79 -21.08 9.70
CA PRO A 135 4.54 -20.08 10.43
C PRO A 135 5.27 -19.34 9.36
N GLU A 136 5.04 -17.99 9.24
CA GLU A 136 5.71 -17.22 8.22
C GLU A 136 7.14 -17.70 8.31
N GLU A 137 7.49 -18.66 7.42
CA GLU A 137 8.88 -19.10 7.31
C GLU A 137 9.56 -17.77 7.12
N GLU A 138 10.40 -17.41 8.08
CA GLU A 138 11.09 -16.13 8.04
C GLU A 138 11.52 -15.95 6.59
N VAL A 139 10.87 -15.03 5.85
CA VAL A 139 11.06 -14.82 4.41
C VAL A 139 12.51 -14.39 4.15
N SER A 140 13.25 -14.27 5.27
CA SER A 140 14.67 -14.01 5.35
C SER A 140 15.43 -15.07 4.53
N GLY A 141 15.94 -14.64 3.41
CA GLY A 141 16.83 -15.44 2.59
C GLY A 141 16.22 -16.21 1.41
N VAL A 142 14.90 -16.22 1.24
CA VAL A 142 14.23 -16.88 0.09
C VAL A 142 14.72 -16.35 -1.26
N LEU A 143 15.07 -15.07 -1.32
CA LEU A 143 15.60 -14.40 -2.51
C LEU A 143 17.13 -14.17 -2.44
N THR A 144 17.83 -14.89 -1.57
CA THR A 144 19.29 -14.73 -1.43
C THR A 144 19.99 -14.99 -2.75
N GLY A 145 20.83 -14.03 -3.18
CA GLY A 145 21.58 -14.09 -4.44
C GLY A 145 20.75 -13.74 -5.66
N LYS A 146 19.46 -13.37 -5.51
CA LYS A 146 18.62 -12.89 -6.60
C LYS A 146 18.77 -11.38 -6.79
N LYS A 147 18.82 -10.93 -8.04
CA LYS A 147 18.87 -9.52 -8.42
C LYS A 147 17.58 -9.13 -9.14
N ILE A 148 16.86 -8.16 -8.58
CA ILE A 148 15.53 -7.76 -9.05
C ILE A 148 15.56 -6.30 -9.50
N LEU A 149 15.07 -6.06 -10.73
CA LEU A 149 14.86 -4.71 -11.26
C LEU A 149 13.43 -4.29 -10.96
N VAL A 150 13.24 -3.15 -10.29
CA VAL A 150 11.93 -2.62 -9.90
C VAL A 150 11.70 -1.28 -10.59
N ALA A 151 10.64 -1.20 -11.39
CA ALA A 151 10.19 0.01 -12.06
C ALA A 151 8.90 0.51 -11.39
N GLU A 152 8.96 1.68 -10.78
CA GLU A 152 7.89 2.31 -10.01
C GLU A 152 8.12 3.81 -9.99
N ASP A 153 7.09 4.62 -10.21
CA ASP A 153 7.22 6.09 -10.27
C ASP A 153 7.00 6.78 -8.92
N ASN A 154 6.44 6.07 -7.96
CA ASN A 154 6.20 6.58 -6.61
C ASN A 154 7.35 6.22 -5.66
N GLU A 155 8.05 7.22 -5.15
CA GLU A 155 9.22 7.07 -4.29
C GLU A 155 8.93 6.22 -3.02
N LEU A 156 7.76 6.41 -2.39
CA LEU A 156 7.36 5.62 -1.23
C LEU A 156 7.14 4.14 -1.58
N ASN A 157 6.49 3.87 -2.72
CA ASN A 157 6.30 2.50 -3.19
C ASN A 157 7.63 1.83 -3.52
N MET A 158 8.57 2.57 -4.13
CA MET A 158 9.94 2.08 -4.38
C MET A 158 10.64 1.67 -3.09
N GLU A 159 10.58 2.52 -2.05
CA GLU A 159 11.19 2.21 -0.74
C GLU A 159 10.56 0.99 -0.09
N VAL A 160 9.23 0.86 -0.15
CA VAL A 160 8.51 -0.31 0.40
C VAL A 160 8.89 -1.59 -0.35
N ALA A 161 8.88 -1.56 -1.70
CA ALA A 161 9.28 -2.71 -2.50
C ALA A 161 10.73 -3.12 -2.23
N LYS A 162 11.64 -2.14 -2.16
CA LYS A 162 13.04 -2.36 -1.81
C LYS A 162 13.17 -3.02 -0.44
N PHE A 163 12.52 -2.46 0.57
CA PHE A 163 12.59 -3.00 1.93
C PHE A 163 12.12 -4.46 2.01
N ILE A 164 10.99 -4.78 1.37
CA ILE A 164 10.44 -6.15 1.35
C ILE A 164 11.40 -7.12 0.67
N LEU A 165 11.89 -6.76 -0.53
CA LEU A 165 12.76 -7.64 -1.32
C LEU A 165 14.15 -7.82 -0.68
N GLU A 166 14.74 -6.75 -0.15
CA GLU A 166 16.02 -6.82 0.57
C GLU A 166 15.89 -7.60 1.89
N SER A 167 14.77 -7.50 2.61
CA SER A 167 14.48 -8.32 3.79
C SER A 167 14.38 -9.81 3.44
N ALA A 168 13.94 -10.14 2.22
CA ALA A 168 13.94 -11.49 1.68
C ALA A 168 15.31 -11.95 1.13
N GLY A 169 16.33 -11.09 1.16
CA GLY A 169 17.70 -11.39 0.73
C GLY A 169 18.05 -11.04 -0.71
N ALA A 170 17.17 -10.35 -1.45
CA ALA A 170 17.43 -9.92 -2.82
C ALA A 170 18.36 -8.70 -2.88
N THR A 171 19.03 -8.53 -4.02
CA THR A 171 19.64 -7.26 -4.43
C THR A 171 18.65 -6.52 -5.33
N VAL A 172 18.35 -5.25 -5.04
CA VAL A 172 17.32 -4.49 -5.74
C VAL A 172 17.93 -3.32 -6.51
N VAL A 173 17.54 -3.18 -7.78
CA VAL A 173 17.82 -2.00 -8.60
C VAL A 173 16.50 -1.27 -8.85
N LEU A 174 16.44 0.00 -8.49
CA LEU A 174 15.22 0.82 -8.61
C LEU A 174 15.33 1.77 -9.81
N VAL A 175 14.25 1.91 -10.56
CA VAL A 175 14.12 2.87 -11.67
C VAL A 175 12.73 3.52 -11.65
N GLU A 176 12.65 4.78 -12.05
CA GLU A 176 11.49 5.64 -11.85
C GLU A 176 10.45 5.63 -12.98
N ASN A 177 10.70 4.91 -14.08
CA ASN A 177 9.77 4.80 -15.22
C ASN A 177 10.19 3.66 -16.17
N GLY A 178 9.31 3.35 -17.14
CA GLY A 178 9.54 2.29 -18.09
C GLY A 178 10.75 2.51 -19.01
N GLU A 179 11.02 3.75 -19.43
CA GLU A 179 12.17 4.06 -20.28
C GLU A 179 13.50 3.75 -19.56
N ARG A 180 13.60 4.14 -18.29
CA ARG A 180 14.74 3.82 -17.45
C ARG A 180 14.88 2.32 -17.23
N CYS A 181 13.77 1.60 -17.07
CA CYS A 181 13.76 0.15 -16.93
C CYS A 181 14.34 -0.54 -18.18
N VAL A 182 13.86 -0.18 -19.34
CA VAL A 182 14.40 -0.71 -20.63
C VAL A 182 15.87 -0.40 -20.80
N LYS A 183 16.29 0.82 -20.46
CA LYS A 183 17.68 1.24 -20.55
C LYS A 183 18.59 0.45 -19.62
N GLU A 184 18.17 0.28 -18.36
CA GLU A 184 18.92 -0.46 -17.34
C GLU A 184 19.04 -1.94 -17.73
N PHE A 185 17.91 -2.56 -18.12
CA PHE A 185 17.91 -3.94 -18.58
C PHE A 185 18.78 -4.16 -19.82
N ARG A 186 18.77 -3.23 -20.79
CA ARG A 186 19.62 -3.30 -21.99
C ARG A 186 21.11 -3.15 -21.68
N ALA A 187 21.46 -2.35 -20.66
CA ALA A 187 22.85 -2.09 -20.27
C ALA A 187 23.43 -3.18 -19.36
N SER A 188 22.59 -4.03 -18.77
CA SER A 188 23.01 -5.13 -17.90
C SER A 188 23.63 -6.29 -18.68
N GLU A 189 24.39 -7.14 -18.00
CA GLU A 189 24.84 -8.43 -18.55
C GLU A 189 23.65 -9.38 -18.75
N GLU A 190 23.76 -10.32 -19.70
CA GLU A 190 22.73 -11.35 -19.89
C GLU A 190 22.59 -12.22 -18.64
N GLY A 191 21.33 -12.36 -18.16
CA GLY A 191 21.03 -13.10 -16.95
C GLY A 191 21.35 -12.36 -15.63
N GLU A 192 21.71 -11.07 -15.70
CA GLU A 192 21.99 -10.28 -14.49
C GLU A 192 20.77 -10.09 -13.61
N PHE A 193 19.57 -9.96 -14.19
CA PHE A 193 18.32 -9.83 -13.46
C PHE A 193 17.55 -11.13 -13.44
N ASP A 194 17.20 -11.60 -12.24
CA ASP A 194 16.37 -12.78 -12.04
C ASP A 194 14.88 -12.52 -12.25
N ALA A 195 14.44 -11.28 -12.06
CA ALA A 195 13.07 -10.83 -12.32
C ALA A 195 13.01 -9.30 -12.50
N VAL A 196 11.91 -8.84 -13.12
CA VAL A 196 11.54 -7.44 -13.23
C VAL A 196 10.17 -7.25 -12.59
N LEU A 197 10.07 -6.38 -11.59
CA LEU A 197 8.80 -5.89 -11.06
C LEU A 197 8.46 -4.57 -11.76
N MET A 198 7.31 -4.53 -12.43
CA MET A 198 6.95 -3.44 -13.34
C MET A 198 5.61 -2.83 -12.95
N ASP A 199 5.63 -1.57 -12.51
CA ASP A 199 4.36 -0.83 -12.42
C ASP A 199 3.78 -0.63 -13.82
N ILE A 200 2.47 -0.81 -13.95
CA ILE A 200 1.76 -0.59 -15.22
C ILE A 200 1.64 0.90 -15.51
N MET A 201 1.33 1.71 -14.50
CA MET A 201 0.99 3.11 -14.67
C MET A 201 2.15 4.03 -14.29
N MET A 202 3.03 4.30 -15.23
CA MET A 202 4.18 5.19 -15.03
C MET A 202 4.21 6.31 -16.09
N PRO A 203 4.79 7.49 -15.75
CA PRO A 203 5.01 8.57 -16.71
C PRO A 203 6.09 8.20 -17.74
N ILE A 204 6.14 8.93 -18.86
CA ILE A 204 7.11 8.84 -19.96
C ILE A 204 6.92 7.57 -20.79
N MET A 205 7.03 6.39 -20.18
CA MET A 205 6.79 5.08 -20.78
C MET A 205 6.10 4.22 -19.74
N ASP A 206 4.92 3.69 -20.06
CA ASP A 206 4.18 2.80 -19.19
C ASP A 206 4.79 1.38 -19.13
N GLY A 207 4.32 0.57 -18.18
CA GLY A 207 4.88 -0.76 -17.95
C GLY A 207 4.57 -1.75 -19.08
N LEU A 208 3.47 -1.58 -19.81
CA LEU A 208 3.12 -2.45 -20.95
C LEU A 208 4.06 -2.19 -22.12
N GLU A 209 4.28 -0.91 -22.44
CA GLU A 209 5.20 -0.49 -23.47
C GLU A 209 6.64 -0.88 -23.12
N ALA A 210 7.07 -0.67 -21.87
CA ALA A 210 8.39 -1.08 -21.40
C ALA A 210 8.60 -2.59 -21.52
N THR A 211 7.59 -3.39 -21.16
CA THR A 211 7.63 -4.85 -21.30
C THR A 211 7.80 -5.27 -22.75
N ALA A 212 7.00 -4.69 -23.67
CA ALA A 212 7.13 -4.98 -25.10
C ALA A 212 8.52 -4.61 -25.63
N CYS A 213 9.08 -3.48 -25.20
CA CYS A 213 10.44 -3.08 -25.56
C CYS A 213 11.51 -4.04 -25.03
N ILE A 214 11.38 -4.53 -23.78
CA ILE A 214 12.30 -5.53 -23.23
C ILE A 214 12.22 -6.83 -24.04
N ARG A 215 11.00 -7.33 -24.29
CA ARG A 215 10.78 -8.57 -25.06
C ARG A 215 11.29 -8.51 -26.51
N ALA A 216 11.41 -7.30 -27.08
CA ALA A 216 11.94 -7.07 -28.42
C ALA A 216 13.47 -6.96 -28.49
N LEU A 217 14.18 -7.01 -27.36
CA LEU A 217 15.66 -6.97 -27.38
C LEU A 217 16.23 -8.26 -27.91
N GLU A 218 17.31 -8.14 -28.71
CA GLU A 218 18.05 -9.29 -29.31
C GLU A 218 18.99 -9.91 -28.25
N ARG A 219 18.43 -10.53 -27.19
CA ARG A 219 19.16 -11.23 -26.13
C ARG A 219 18.28 -12.34 -25.54
N GLU A 220 18.88 -13.47 -25.14
CA GLU A 220 18.14 -14.65 -24.76
C GLU A 220 17.31 -14.44 -23.48
N ASP A 221 17.85 -13.74 -22.49
CA ASP A 221 17.18 -13.48 -21.22
C ASP A 221 15.99 -12.50 -21.36
N ALA A 222 15.97 -11.64 -22.37
CA ALA A 222 14.85 -10.74 -22.63
C ALA A 222 13.53 -11.50 -22.89
N MET A 223 13.60 -12.71 -23.44
CA MET A 223 12.42 -13.55 -23.69
C MET A 223 12.01 -14.37 -22.46
N THR A 224 12.93 -14.63 -21.55
CA THR A 224 12.74 -15.60 -20.46
C THR A 224 12.66 -14.96 -19.08
N VAL A 225 13.24 -13.77 -18.86
CA VAL A 225 13.18 -13.09 -17.57
C VAL A 225 11.72 -12.91 -17.12
N PRO A 226 11.37 -13.31 -15.90
CA PRO A 226 10.04 -13.05 -15.36
C PRO A 226 9.79 -11.55 -15.24
N ILE A 227 8.76 -11.04 -15.92
CA ILE A 227 8.25 -9.66 -15.73
C ILE A 227 6.91 -9.73 -15.05
N ILE A 228 6.84 -9.19 -13.84
CA ILE A 228 5.70 -9.27 -12.95
C ILE A 228 5.06 -7.89 -12.86
N ALA A 229 3.80 -7.78 -13.31
CA ALA A 229 3.04 -6.54 -13.21
C ALA A 229 2.75 -6.18 -11.76
N MET A 230 2.97 -4.93 -11.39
CA MET A 230 2.48 -4.34 -10.13
C MET A 230 1.34 -3.38 -10.44
N THR A 231 0.19 -3.54 -9.79
CA THR A 231 -0.96 -2.67 -10.03
C THR A 231 -1.76 -2.39 -8.77
N ALA A 232 -2.32 -1.18 -8.67
CA ALA A 232 -3.25 -0.82 -7.60
C ALA A 232 -4.66 -1.41 -7.78
N LYS A 233 -4.99 -1.93 -8.98
CA LYS A 233 -6.32 -2.46 -9.32
C LYS A 233 -6.18 -3.73 -10.17
N ALA A 234 -6.53 -4.87 -9.59
CA ALA A 234 -6.59 -6.15 -10.28
C ALA A 234 -7.94 -6.30 -11.02
N PHE A 235 -8.17 -5.54 -12.10
CA PHE A 235 -9.30 -5.81 -12.99
C PHE A 235 -8.93 -6.89 -14.01
N VAL A 236 -9.90 -7.72 -14.38
CA VAL A 236 -9.73 -8.82 -15.36
C VAL A 236 -9.18 -8.31 -16.70
N ASP A 237 -9.61 -7.12 -17.13
CA ASP A 237 -9.17 -6.49 -18.38
C ASP A 237 -7.68 -6.07 -18.35
N ASP A 238 -7.17 -5.61 -17.20
CA ASP A 238 -5.78 -5.20 -17.06
C ASP A 238 -4.85 -6.39 -17.05
N ARG A 239 -5.29 -7.52 -16.49
CA ARG A 239 -4.54 -8.77 -16.50
C ARG A 239 -4.35 -9.31 -17.93
N GLN A 240 -5.39 -9.26 -18.76
CA GLN A 240 -5.29 -9.69 -20.17
C GLN A 240 -4.30 -8.83 -20.95
N LYS A 241 -4.30 -7.52 -20.75
CA LYS A 241 -3.35 -6.59 -21.41
C LYS A 241 -1.91 -6.85 -20.98
N SER A 242 -1.67 -7.10 -19.69
CA SER A 242 -0.34 -7.39 -19.15
C SER A 242 0.25 -8.66 -19.79
N PHE A 243 -0.53 -9.74 -19.85
CA PHE A 243 -0.10 -10.97 -20.50
C PHE A 243 0.10 -10.81 -22.00
N ALA A 244 -0.75 -10.03 -22.68
CA ALA A 244 -0.61 -9.73 -24.11
C ALA A 244 0.67 -8.91 -24.42
N ALA A 245 1.12 -8.08 -23.48
CA ALA A 245 2.39 -7.34 -23.59
C ALA A 245 3.62 -8.23 -23.30
N GLY A 246 3.43 -9.45 -22.79
CA GLY A 246 4.52 -10.39 -22.49
C GLY A 246 4.92 -10.45 -21.02
N MET A 247 4.10 -9.94 -20.08
CA MET A 247 4.29 -10.14 -18.66
C MET A 247 3.91 -11.57 -18.24
N ASN A 248 4.52 -12.07 -17.17
CA ASN A 248 4.37 -13.44 -16.72
C ASN A 248 3.37 -13.60 -15.59
N GLU A 249 3.23 -12.59 -14.73
CA GLU A 249 2.38 -12.65 -13.54
C GLU A 249 1.93 -11.24 -13.13
N HIS A 250 1.03 -11.18 -12.17
CA HIS A 250 0.38 -9.96 -11.72
C HIS A 250 0.28 -9.92 -10.18
N LEU A 251 0.86 -8.88 -9.60
CA LEU A 251 0.79 -8.61 -8.16
C LEU A 251 -0.06 -7.36 -7.90
N ALA A 252 -0.96 -7.46 -6.93
CA ALA A 252 -1.65 -6.29 -6.38
C ALA A 252 -0.73 -5.56 -5.39
N LYS A 253 -0.60 -4.24 -5.58
CA LYS A 253 0.12 -3.36 -4.64
C LYS A 253 -0.60 -3.23 -3.31
#